data_8cd9699b91ad2e90d9e78487f9cfe90c
#
_entry.id   8cd9699b91ad2e90d9e78487f9cfe90c
#
_cell.length_a   1.000
_cell.length_b   1.000
_cell.length_c   1.000
_cell.angle_alpha   90.00
_cell.angle_beta   90.00
_cell.angle_gamma   90.00
#
_symmetry.space_group_name_H-M   'P 1'
#
loop_
_entity.id
_entity.type
_entity.pdbx_description
1 polymer ?
#
loop_
_entity_poly.entity_id
_entity_poly.type
_entity_poly.pdbx_seq_one_letter_code
_entity_poly.pdbx_strand_id
1 'polypeptide(L)'
;MLTDLARVLGLWRAQAPWLLLGVAVSVLSALLGVALLSLAGQGIAAALGGAALGGGLVFLLLRPLVLLRPAARWWERMATHAATFRALADTRIWFFRRLAERLPSGIGLGRSGDLLGRLVSDVDALDGLYLRAMVPVLSALAIVLAGGALLAGAPLLAALVALPLGIALLLPLVLAPGAARAAAG
;
A
#
# COMPACT_ATOMS: atom_id res chain seq x y z
N MET A 1 -12.59 -9.30 -16.81
CA MET A 1 -12.01 -8.44 -15.77
C MET A 1 -11.15 -9.21 -14.75
N LEU A 2 -11.67 -10.18 -13.99
CA LEU A 2 -10.85 -10.96 -13.05
C LEU A 2 -9.75 -11.81 -13.73
N THR A 3 -10.05 -12.38 -14.89
CA THR A 3 -9.10 -13.13 -15.72
C THR A 3 -7.96 -12.28 -16.27
N ASP A 4 -8.24 -11.02 -16.58
CA ASP A 4 -7.24 -10.09 -17.12
C ASP A 4 -6.33 -9.57 -16.02
N LEU A 5 -6.89 -9.29 -14.82
CA LEU A 5 -6.11 -9.01 -13.61
C LEU A 5 -5.18 -10.17 -13.24
N ALA A 6 -5.66 -11.40 -13.32
CA ALA A 6 -4.83 -12.59 -13.05
C ALA A 6 -3.67 -12.73 -14.05
N ARG A 7 -3.87 -12.35 -15.32
CA ARG A 7 -2.81 -12.33 -16.33
C ARG A 7 -1.76 -11.26 -16.05
N VAL A 8 -2.19 -10.05 -15.70
CA VAL A 8 -1.27 -8.96 -15.34
C VAL A 8 -0.46 -9.31 -14.08
N LEU A 9 -1.11 -9.86 -13.06
CA LEU A 9 -0.42 -10.35 -11.86
C LEU A 9 0.55 -11.49 -12.17
N GLY A 10 0.24 -12.31 -13.20
CA GLY A 10 1.15 -13.33 -13.71
C GLY A 10 2.44 -12.76 -14.30
N LEU A 11 2.39 -11.60 -14.97
CA LEU A 11 3.57 -10.91 -15.48
C LEU A 11 4.48 -10.38 -14.36
N TRP A 12 3.88 -9.99 -13.23
CA TRP A 12 4.63 -9.48 -12.08
C TRP A 12 5.26 -10.58 -11.20
N ARG A 13 5.05 -11.86 -11.54
CA ARG A 13 5.65 -12.98 -10.80
C ARG A 13 7.18 -12.89 -10.73
N ALA A 14 7.82 -12.42 -11.79
CA ALA A 14 9.28 -12.23 -11.81
C ALA A 14 9.72 -11.14 -10.81
N GLN A 15 8.88 -10.12 -10.57
CA GLN A 15 9.13 -9.02 -9.64
C GLN A 15 8.46 -9.22 -8.27
N ALA A 16 7.80 -10.37 -8.04
CA ALA A 16 7.12 -10.66 -6.79
C ALA A 16 7.99 -10.44 -5.53
N PRO A 17 9.28 -10.83 -5.49
CA PRO A 17 10.10 -10.60 -4.31
C PRO A 17 10.27 -9.11 -3.99
N TRP A 18 10.41 -8.26 -5.00
CA TRP A 18 10.51 -6.80 -4.79
C TRP A 18 9.19 -6.16 -4.35
N LEU A 19 8.08 -6.62 -4.93
CA LEU A 19 6.73 -6.18 -4.54
C LEU A 19 6.41 -6.61 -3.11
N LEU A 20 6.74 -7.84 -2.72
CA LEU A 20 6.58 -8.34 -1.36
C LEU A 20 7.48 -7.59 -0.37
N LEU A 21 8.71 -7.27 -0.75
CA LEU A 21 9.60 -6.45 0.07
C LEU A 21 9.02 -5.05 0.29
N GLY A 22 8.47 -4.42 -0.75
CA GLY A 22 7.77 -3.14 -0.62
C GLY A 22 6.60 -3.19 0.36
N VAL A 23 5.76 -4.24 0.27
CA VAL A 23 4.67 -4.48 1.21
C VAL A 23 5.18 -4.73 2.62
N ALA A 24 6.21 -5.57 2.79
CA ALA A 24 6.78 -5.88 4.10
C ALA A 24 7.33 -4.63 4.80
N VAL A 25 8.05 -3.78 4.06
CA VAL A 25 8.55 -2.50 4.59
C VAL A 25 7.40 -1.56 4.95
N SER A 26 6.33 -1.52 4.14
CA SER A 26 5.15 -0.71 4.43
C SER A 26 4.42 -1.18 5.69
N VAL A 27 4.23 -2.49 5.84
CA VAL A 27 3.64 -3.10 7.05
C VAL A 27 4.50 -2.79 8.28
N LEU A 28 5.82 -2.95 8.18
CA LEU A 28 6.74 -2.64 9.27
C LEU A 28 6.67 -1.15 9.66
N SER A 29 6.66 -0.25 8.69
CA SER A 29 6.50 1.19 8.90
C SER A 29 5.16 1.51 9.58
N ALA A 30 4.08 0.86 9.18
CA ALA A 30 2.76 1.02 9.78
C ALA A 30 2.74 0.54 11.25
N LEU A 31 3.28 -0.66 11.53
CA LEU A 31 3.39 -1.22 12.88
C LEU A 31 4.25 -0.34 13.80
N LEU A 32 5.33 0.22 13.27
CA LEU A 32 6.17 1.19 14.01
C LEU A 32 5.35 2.43 14.43
N GLY A 33 4.41 2.85 13.58
CA GLY A 33 3.48 3.93 13.90
C GLY A 33 2.50 3.57 15.01
N VAL A 34 1.96 2.37 14.96
CA VAL A 34 1.07 1.88 16.02
C VAL A 34 1.83 1.74 17.34
N ALA A 35 3.04 1.19 17.32
CA ALA A 35 3.90 1.08 18.48
C ALA A 35 4.21 2.44 19.12
N LEU A 36 4.52 3.44 18.28
CA LEU A 36 4.77 4.80 18.77
C LEU A 36 3.55 5.41 19.45
N LEU A 37 2.37 5.28 18.84
CA LEU A 37 1.12 5.79 19.42
C LEU A 37 0.73 5.05 20.70
N SER A 38 0.91 3.73 20.75
CA SER A 38 0.60 2.92 21.93
C SER A 38 1.51 3.26 23.10
N LEU A 39 2.82 3.41 22.85
CA LEU A 39 3.79 3.84 23.88
C LEU A 39 3.51 5.27 24.37
N ALA A 40 3.16 6.19 23.46
CA ALA A 40 2.79 7.54 23.84
C ALA A 40 1.54 7.54 24.74
N GLY A 41 0.52 6.77 24.40
CA GLY A 41 -0.68 6.58 25.21
C GLY A 41 -0.39 6.00 26.59
N GLN A 42 0.45 4.97 26.65
CA GLN A 42 0.90 4.39 27.92
C GLN A 42 1.68 5.39 28.78
N GLY A 43 2.54 6.20 28.15
CA GLY A 43 3.28 7.26 28.86
C GLY A 43 2.37 8.31 29.48
N ILE A 44 1.34 8.74 28.76
CA ILE A 44 0.32 9.68 29.25
C ILE A 44 -0.47 9.05 30.40
N ALA A 45 -0.91 7.81 30.25
CA ALA A 45 -1.67 7.09 31.26
C ALA A 45 -0.86 6.91 32.56
N ALA A 46 0.43 6.56 32.44
CA ALA A 46 1.35 6.43 33.58
C ALA A 46 1.59 7.76 34.27
N ALA A 47 1.72 8.86 33.55
CA ALA A 47 1.89 10.19 34.10
C ALA A 47 0.65 10.65 34.88
N LEU A 48 -0.56 10.40 34.34
CA LEU A 48 -1.82 10.73 35.00
C LEU A 48 -2.09 9.82 36.22
N GLY A 49 -1.64 8.56 36.18
CA GLY A 49 -1.78 7.60 37.31
C GLY A 49 -0.73 7.73 38.41
N GLY A 50 0.18 8.69 38.35
CA GLY A 50 1.22 8.93 39.33
C GLY A 50 2.37 7.89 39.34
N ALA A 51 2.47 7.05 38.31
CA ALA A 51 3.51 6.03 38.15
C ALA A 51 4.80 6.63 37.56
N ALA A 52 5.55 7.39 38.34
CA ALA A 52 6.75 8.10 37.88
C ALA A 52 7.84 7.19 37.24
N LEU A 53 8.03 5.98 37.76
CA LEU A 53 9.03 5.02 37.26
C LEU A 53 8.62 4.41 35.89
N GLY A 54 7.33 4.15 35.68
CA GLY A 54 6.81 3.66 34.41
C GLY A 54 6.94 4.67 33.26
N GLY A 55 6.74 5.96 33.58
CA GLY A 55 6.88 7.06 32.60
C GLY A 55 8.31 7.20 32.05
N GLY A 56 9.33 7.05 32.89
CA GLY A 56 10.74 7.19 32.48
C GLY A 56 11.17 6.18 31.41
N LEU A 57 10.83 4.90 31.58
CA LEU A 57 11.11 3.84 30.62
C LEU A 57 10.37 4.05 29.28
N VAL A 58 9.13 4.47 29.35
CA VAL A 58 8.35 4.80 28.14
C VAL A 58 8.99 5.95 27.38
N PHE A 59 9.41 7.02 28.03
CA PHE A 59 10.10 8.15 27.40
C PHE A 59 11.45 7.74 26.77
N LEU A 60 12.19 6.81 27.41
CA LEU A 60 13.43 6.29 26.86
C LEU A 60 13.20 5.54 25.55
N LEU A 61 12.13 4.74 25.46
CA LEU A 61 11.77 3.99 24.25
C LEU A 61 11.12 4.88 23.17
N LEU A 62 10.41 5.93 23.55
CA LEU A 62 9.77 6.86 22.63
C LEU A 62 10.79 7.64 21.77
N ARG A 63 11.89 8.08 22.37
CA ARG A 63 12.91 8.89 21.68
C ARG A 63 13.45 8.22 20.40
N PRO A 64 13.99 6.98 20.44
CA PRO A 64 14.48 6.32 19.22
C PRO A 64 13.35 6.03 18.23
N LEU A 65 12.13 5.71 18.70
CA LEU A 65 10.99 5.46 17.82
C LEU A 65 10.58 6.71 17.02
N VAL A 66 10.57 7.88 17.66
CA VAL A 66 10.26 9.15 16.99
C VAL A 66 11.29 9.46 15.92
N LEU A 67 12.58 9.23 16.19
CA LEU A 67 13.65 9.43 15.21
C LEU A 67 13.62 8.38 14.08
N LEU A 68 13.26 7.14 14.40
CA LEU A 68 13.18 6.05 13.43
C LEU A 68 11.98 6.19 12.49
N ARG A 69 10.91 6.86 12.91
CA ARG A 69 9.67 7.01 12.13
C ARG A 69 9.87 7.69 10.77
N PRO A 70 10.54 8.85 10.64
CA PRO A 70 10.82 9.48 9.35
C PRO A 70 11.68 8.58 8.45
N ALA A 71 12.70 7.91 9.02
CA ALA A 71 13.55 6.99 8.28
C ALA A 71 12.75 5.80 7.74
N ALA A 72 11.88 5.19 8.56
CA ALA A 72 11.01 4.09 8.13
C ALA A 72 10.05 4.52 7.01
N ARG A 73 9.47 5.72 7.09
CA ARG A 73 8.62 6.28 6.04
C ARG A 73 9.39 6.57 4.76
N TRP A 74 10.63 6.99 4.86
CA TRP A 74 11.49 7.18 3.70
C TRP A 74 11.82 5.84 3.03
N TRP A 75 12.23 4.83 3.80
CA TRP A 75 12.48 3.47 3.31
C TRP A 75 11.25 2.84 2.67
N GLU A 76 10.08 2.99 3.30
CA GLU A 76 8.79 2.54 2.75
C GLU A 76 8.57 3.14 1.35
N ARG A 77 8.72 4.46 1.20
CA ARG A 77 8.53 5.14 -0.07
C ARG A 77 9.54 4.66 -1.12
N MET A 78 10.81 4.56 -0.75
CA MET A 78 11.84 4.08 -1.67
C MET A 78 11.61 2.63 -2.11
N ALA A 79 11.29 1.74 -1.18
CA ALA A 79 11.04 0.33 -1.46
C ALA A 79 9.81 0.12 -2.36
N THR A 80 8.70 0.77 -2.04
CA THR A 80 7.46 0.66 -2.82
C THR A 80 7.62 1.24 -4.22
N HIS A 81 8.20 2.42 -4.38
CA HIS A 81 8.46 2.99 -5.72
C HIS A 81 9.45 2.16 -6.52
N ALA A 82 10.56 1.69 -5.92
CA ALA A 82 11.52 0.86 -6.63
C ALA A 82 10.90 -0.47 -7.11
N ALA A 83 10.03 -1.07 -6.31
CA ALA A 83 9.29 -2.27 -6.68
C ALA A 83 8.35 -2.01 -7.86
N THR A 84 7.59 -0.92 -7.80
CA THR A 84 6.64 -0.53 -8.85
C THR A 84 7.35 -0.22 -10.16
N PHE A 85 8.41 0.58 -10.15
CA PHE A 85 9.13 0.92 -11.39
C PHE A 85 9.72 -0.30 -12.08
N ARG A 86 10.22 -1.30 -11.33
CA ARG A 86 10.68 -2.57 -11.92
C ARG A 86 9.54 -3.34 -12.58
N ALA A 87 8.41 -3.47 -11.88
CA ALA A 87 7.24 -4.17 -12.41
C ALA A 87 6.67 -3.49 -13.67
N LEU A 88 6.62 -2.15 -13.68
CA LEU A 88 6.15 -1.38 -14.83
C LEU A 88 7.13 -1.45 -16.00
N ALA A 89 8.44 -1.41 -15.76
CA ALA A 89 9.44 -1.56 -16.81
C ALA A 89 9.29 -2.90 -17.54
N ASP A 90 9.16 -4.00 -16.81
CA ASP A 90 8.95 -5.33 -17.38
C ASP A 90 7.63 -5.42 -18.16
N THR A 91 6.57 -4.81 -17.61
CA THR A 91 5.25 -4.77 -18.28
C THR A 91 5.34 -4.00 -19.59
N ARG A 92 6.03 -2.87 -19.64
CA ARG A 92 6.27 -2.08 -20.87
C ARG A 92 7.05 -2.89 -21.91
N ILE A 93 8.15 -3.54 -21.50
CA ILE A 93 8.97 -4.35 -22.41
C ILE A 93 8.16 -5.53 -22.97
N TRP A 94 7.42 -6.23 -22.13
CA TRP A 94 6.56 -7.33 -22.56
C TRP A 94 5.51 -6.87 -23.56
N PHE A 95 4.86 -5.74 -23.29
CA PHE A 95 3.82 -5.20 -24.17
C PHE A 95 4.39 -4.78 -25.52
N PHE A 96 5.50 -4.04 -25.55
CA PHE A 96 6.13 -3.63 -26.81
C PHE A 96 6.56 -4.81 -27.67
N ARG A 97 7.10 -5.88 -27.05
CA ARG A 97 7.43 -7.11 -27.80
C ARG A 97 6.19 -7.75 -28.42
N ARG A 98 5.10 -7.85 -27.65
CA ARG A 98 3.84 -8.41 -28.15
C ARG A 98 3.19 -7.55 -29.21
N LEU A 99 3.30 -6.23 -29.10
CA LEU A 99 2.80 -5.32 -30.12
C LEU A 99 3.60 -5.45 -31.42
N ALA A 100 4.93 -5.48 -31.34
CA ALA A 100 5.82 -5.65 -32.48
C ALA A 100 5.56 -6.97 -33.24
N GLU A 101 5.28 -8.07 -32.53
CA GLU A 101 4.92 -9.37 -33.12
C GLU A 101 3.58 -9.34 -33.88
N ARG A 102 2.65 -8.45 -33.50
CA ARG A 102 1.29 -8.41 -34.05
C ARG A 102 1.05 -7.31 -35.07
N LEU A 103 1.96 -6.35 -35.20
CA LEU A 103 1.87 -5.28 -36.17
C LEU A 103 2.46 -5.76 -37.49
N PRO A 104 1.64 -6.04 -38.52
CA PRO A 104 2.17 -6.24 -39.87
C PRO A 104 2.83 -4.93 -40.35
N SER A 105 3.94 -5.05 -41.06
CA SER A 105 4.62 -3.95 -41.69
C SER A 105 3.64 -3.18 -42.60
N GLY A 106 3.08 -2.03 -42.13
CA GLY A 106 2.16 -1.22 -42.91
C GLY A 106 1.04 -0.49 -42.19
N ILE A 107 0.93 -0.58 -40.86
CA ILE A 107 -0.07 0.26 -40.16
C ILE A 107 0.42 1.70 -40.17
N GLY A 108 -0.35 2.57 -40.88
CA GLY A 108 -0.02 3.97 -41.09
C GLY A 108 0.28 4.71 -39.78
N LEU A 109 1.32 5.53 -39.81
CA LEU A 109 1.89 6.31 -38.70
C LEU A 109 0.85 7.18 -37.96
N GLY A 110 -0.31 7.48 -38.53
CA GLY A 110 -1.34 8.32 -37.91
C GLY A 110 -2.13 7.66 -36.74
N ARG A 111 -2.19 6.31 -36.71
CA ARG A 111 -2.90 5.58 -35.64
C ARG A 111 -1.98 5.08 -34.52
N SER A 112 -0.69 5.05 -34.77
CA SER A 112 0.29 4.56 -33.81
C SER A 112 0.44 5.48 -32.59
N GLY A 113 0.26 6.81 -32.76
CA GLY A 113 0.34 7.77 -31.66
C GLY A 113 -0.79 7.63 -30.64
N ASP A 114 -2.03 7.44 -31.08
CA ASP A 114 -3.18 7.22 -30.18
C ASP A 114 -3.07 5.89 -29.44
N LEU A 115 -2.64 4.83 -30.12
CA LEU A 115 -2.37 3.53 -29.48
C LEU A 115 -1.24 3.60 -28.43
N LEU A 116 -0.17 4.33 -28.74
CA LEU A 116 0.92 4.55 -27.79
C LEU A 116 0.47 5.36 -26.58
N GLY A 117 -0.32 6.42 -26.80
CA GLY A 117 -0.86 7.26 -25.71
C GLY A 117 -1.75 6.48 -24.75
N ARG A 118 -2.68 5.67 -25.30
CA ARG A 118 -3.53 4.79 -24.48
C ARG A 118 -2.71 3.76 -23.71
N LEU A 119 -1.71 3.16 -24.34
CA LEU A 119 -0.84 2.20 -23.71
C LEU A 119 -0.09 2.78 -22.53
N VAL A 120 0.51 3.96 -22.68
CA VAL A 120 1.22 4.62 -21.59
C VAL A 120 0.26 4.88 -20.44
N SER A 121 -0.95 5.39 -20.72
CA SER A 121 -1.98 5.63 -19.72
C SER A 121 -2.43 4.36 -19.01
N ASP A 122 -2.61 3.25 -19.72
CA ASP A 122 -3.04 1.97 -19.14
C ASP A 122 -1.95 1.36 -18.24
N VAL A 123 -0.68 1.49 -18.64
CA VAL A 123 0.46 1.03 -17.81
C VAL A 123 0.59 1.91 -16.57
N ASP A 124 0.42 3.22 -16.68
CA ASP A 124 0.49 4.14 -15.55
C ASP A 124 -0.68 3.92 -14.55
N ALA A 125 -1.85 3.46 -15.04
CA ALA A 125 -2.96 3.06 -14.18
C ALA A 125 -2.62 1.85 -13.28
N LEU A 126 -1.73 0.95 -13.72
CA LEU A 126 -1.26 -0.19 -12.92
C LEU A 126 -0.37 0.25 -11.75
N ASP A 127 0.37 1.36 -11.88
CA ASP A 127 1.09 1.99 -10.76
C ASP A 127 0.13 2.33 -9.62
N GLY A 128 -1.00 2.97 -9.97
CA GLY A 128 -2.05 3.29 -9.01
C GLY A 128 -2.63 2.06 -8.31
N LEU A 129 -2.77 0.93 -8.98
CA LEU A 129 -3.30 -0.30 -8.39
C LEU A 129 -2.40 -0.82 -7.26
N TYR A 130 -1.09 -0.90 -7.48
CA TYR A 130 -0.16 -1.39 -6.46
C TYR A 130 -0.02 -0.41 -5.29
N LEU A 131 0.35 0.86 -5.57
CA LEU A 131 0.66 1.85 -4.54
C LEU A 131 -0.59 2.36 -3.79
N ARG A 132 -1.72 2.50 -4.49
CA ARG A 132 -2.94 3.10 -3.91
C ARG A 132 -3.95 2.08 -3.42
N ALA A 133 -3.87 0.83 -3.86
CA ALA A 133 -4.79 -0.22 -3.43
C ALA A 133 -4.09 -1.35 -2.67
N MET A 134 -3.16 -2.07 -3.30
CA MET A 134 -2.58 -3.29 -2.70
C MET A 134 -1.79 -2.98 -1.43
N VAL A 135 -0.87 -2.01 -1.46
CA VAL A 135 -0.02 -1.68 -0.31
C VAL A 135 -0.84 -1.19 0.89
N PRO A 136 -1.77 -0.21 0.75
CA PRO A 136 -2.59 0.23 1.88
C PRO A 136 -3.50 -0.85 2.44
N VAL A 137 -4.12 -1.68 1.58
CA VAL A 137 -5.02 -2.77 2.01
C VAL A 137 -4.25 -3.81 2.83
N LEU A 138 -3.09 -4.26 2.35
CA LEU A 138 -2.28 -5.24 3.07
C LEU A 138 -1.72 -4.68 4.38
N SER A 139 -1.31 -3.41 4.39
CA SER A 139 -0.85 -2.73 5.61
C SER A 139 -1.97 -2.56 6.63
N ALA A 140 -3.16 -2.18 6.19
CA ALA A 140 -4.33 -2.05 7.07
C ALA A 140 -4.76 -3.41 7.63
N LEU A 141 -4.76 -4.46 6.81
CA LEU A 141 -5.05 -5.82 7.27
C LEU A 141 -4.06 -6.27 8.34
N ALA A 142 -2.76 -6.02 8.14
CA ALA A 142 -1.73 -6.33 9.13
C ALA A 142 -1.94 -5.57 10.45
N ILE A 143 -2.35 -4.29 10.40
CA ILE A 143 -2.66 -3.49 11.58
C ILE A 143 -3.89 -4.04 12.31
N VAL A 144 -4.95 -4.41 11.58
CA VAL A 144 -6.15 -4.99 12.18
C VAL A 144 -5.84 -6.32 12.87
N LEU A 145 -5.05 -7.18 12.23
CA LEU A 145 -4.63 -8.46 12.80
C LEU A 145 -3.74 -8.28 14.04
N ALA A 146 -2.75 -7.42 13.96
CA ALA A 146 -1.87 -7.12 15.09
C ALA A 146 -2.62 -6.43 16.23
N GLY A 147 -3.47 -5.46 15.94
CA GLY A 147 -4.31 -4.77 16.92
C GLY A 147 -5.33 -5.71 17.56
N GLY A 148 -5.98 -6.56 16.78
CA GLY A 148 -6.90 -7.57 17.26
C GLY A 148 -6.22 -8.58 18.22
N ALA A 149 -5.00 -9.02 17.88
CA ALA A 149 -4.23 -9.92 18.74
C ALA A 149 -3.82 -9.24 20.06
N LEU A 150 -3.38 -7.98 20.00
CA LEU A 150 -2.98 -7.20 21.19
C LEU A 150 -4.17 -6.83 22.09
N LEU A 151 -5.34 -6.63 21.51
CA LEU A 151 -6.56 -6.20 22.20
C LEU A 151 -7.55 -7.36 22.43
N ALA A 152 -7.11 -8.62 22.30
CA ALA A 152 -7.97 -9.81 22.48
C ALA A 152 -8.69 -9.84 23.84
N GLY A 153 -8.08 -9.24 24.88
CA GLY A 153 -8.68 -9.07 26.21
C GLY A 153 -9.63 -7.86 26.35
N ALA A 154 -9.76 -7.01 25.33
CA ALA A 154 -10.56 -5.79 25.38
C ALA A 154 -11.39 -5.61 24.07
N PRO A 155 -12.45 -6.39 23.87
CA PRO A 155 -13.18 -6.46 22.59
C PRO A 155 -13.76 -5.11 22.17
N LEU A 156 -14.13 -4.26 23.09
CA LEU A 156 -14.65 -2.92 22.81
C LEU A 156 -13.56 -2.02 22.18
N LEU A 157 -12.34 -2.07 22.70
CA LEU A 157 -11.19 -1.32 22.15
C LEU A 157 -10.77 -1.89 20.79
N ALA A 158 -10.79 -3.21 20.63
CA ALA A 158 -10.53 -3.86 19.34
C ALA A 158 -11.53 -3.41 18.28
N ALA A 159 -12.82 -3.36 18.59
CA ALA A 159 -13.86 -2.89 17.70
C ALA A 159 -13.69 -1.39 17.34
N LEU A 160 -13.31 -0.57 18.31
CA LEU A 160 -13.08 0.88 18.11
C LEU A 160 -11.92 1.18 17.16
N VAL A 161 -10.92 0.30 17.08
CA VAL A 161 -9.80 0.39 16.13
C VAL A 161 -10.16 -0.25 14.79
N ALA A 162 -10.80 -1.41 14.78
CA ALA A 162 -11.12 -2.16 13.57
C ALA A 162 -12.20 -1.48 12.72
N LEU A 163 -13.18 -0.83 13.35
CA LEU A 163 -14.33 -0.26 12.67
C LEU A 163 -13.95 0.91 11.74
N PRO A 164 -13.20 1.96 12.16
CA PRO A 164 -12.79 3.03 11.26
C PRO A 164 -11.84 2.56 10.15
N LEU A 165 -10.97 1.56 10.44
CA LEU A 165 -10.12 0.97 9.41
C LEU A 165 -10.93 0.18 8.39
N GLY A 166 -11.91 -0.60 8.84
CA GLY A 166 -12.84 -1.33 7.97
C GLY A 166 -13.63 -0.38 7.07
N ILE A 167 -14.14 0.73 7.62
CA ILE A 167 -14.82 1.76 6.84
C ILE A 167 -13.87 2.39 5.82
N ALA A 168 -12.66 2.76 6.22
CA ALA A 168 -11.67 3.36 5.32
C ALA A 168 -11.26 2.43 4.17
N LEU A 169 -11.26 1.11 4.38
CA LEU A 169 -10.99 0.10 3.34
C LEU A 169 -12.19 -0.14 2.42
N LEU A 170 -13.39 -0.19 2.98
CA LEU A 170 -14.61 -0.53 2.23
C LEU A 170 -15.17 0.70 1.48
N LEU A 171 -15.05 1.89 2.04
CA LEU A 171 -15.61 3.11 1.46
C LEU A 171 -15.18 3.35 0.01
N PRO A 172 -13.88 3.32 -0.35
CA PRO A 172 -13.45 3.50 -1.74
C PRO A 172 -13.93 2.36 -2.65
N LEU A 173 -14.05 1.14 -2.13
CA LEU A 173 -14.55 0.00 -2.90
C LEU A 173 -16.04 0.14 -3.25
N VAL A 174 -16.83 0.68 -2.33
CA VAL A 174 -18.26 0.95 -2.51
C VAL A 174 -18.49 2.16 -3.42
N LEU A 175 -17.68 3.19 -3.29
CA LEU A 175 -17.83 4.43 -4.08
C LEU A 175 -17.24 4.34 -5.49
N ALA A 176 -16.26 3.44 -5.73
CA ALA A 176 -15.61 3.26 -7.03
C ALA A 176 -16.57 3.07 -8.21
N PRO A 177 -17.62 2.21 -8.13
CA PRO A 177 -18.55 2.03 -9.26
C PRO A 177 -19.41 3.29 -9.53
N GLY A 178 -19.69 4.10 -8.53
CA GLY A 178 -20.40 5.38 -8.67
C GLY A 178 -19.52 6.45 -9.34
N ALA A 179 -18.28 6.56 -8.92
CA ALA A 179 -17.30 7.48 -9.50
C ALA A 179 -16.99 7.14 -10.98
N ALA A 180 -16.87 5.85 -11.31
CA ALA A 180 -16.66 5.41 -12.69
C ALA A 180 -17.84 5.74 -13.61
N ARG A 181 -19.07 5.66 -13.13
CA ARG A 181 -20.28 6.06 -13.90
C ARG A 181 -20.37 7.57 -14.09
N ALA A 182 -20.03 8.34 -13.07
CA ALA A 182 -20.03 9.82 -13.14
C ALA A 182 -18.93 10.37 -14.06
N ALA A 183 -17.83 9.67 -14.24
CA ALA A 183 -16.74 10.05 -15.15
C ALA A 183 -16.99 9.64 -16.61
N ALA A 184 -18.00 8.80 -16.88
CA ALA A 184 -18.34 8.30 -18.22
C ALA A 184 -19.50 9.06 -18.90
N GLY A 185 -20.16 10.00 -18.19
CA GLY A 185 -21.21 10.89 -18.68
C GLY A 185 -20.73 12.32 -18.77
#